data_3347d36597369645b6febe60ea56ee2f
#
_entry.id   3347d36597369645b6febe60ea56ee2f
#
_cell.length_a   1.000
_cell.length_b   1.000
_cell.length_c   1.000
_cell.angle_alpha   90.00
_cell.angle_beta   90.00
_cell.angle_gamma   90.00
#
_symmetry.space_group_name_H-M   'P 1'
#
loop_
_entity.id
_entity.type
_entity.pdbx_description
1 polymer ?
#
loop_
_entity_poly.entity_id
_entity_poly.type
_entity_poly.pdbx_seq_one_letter_code
_entity_poly.pdbx_strand_id
1 'polypeptide(L)'
;MMTPTRLASAERIHADHATVKHLGHWTEATEFDVHARHANVVLDLRSPHIGWDEPLTMDLELVRATLTLLLPDEVSVDSRDLAFARRGRVKDAQPGAGPARLRLAGAVSDGEIRIRRGGNAQLTAMCSRAYLDDLRRAHREGGLPTVDDPTRERTR
;
A
#
# COMPACT_ATOMS: atom_id res chain seq x y z
N MET A 1 -19.89 9.44 -25.42
CA MET A 1 -19.90 10.22 -24.41
C MET A 1 -19.29 9.77 -23.20
N MET A 2 -18.53 10.51 -22.73
CA MET A 2 -17.81 10.15 -21.71
C MET A 2 -18.42 10.41 -20.51
N THR A 3 -18.75 9.48 -19.87
CA THR A 3 -19.07 9.67 -18.58
C THR A 3 -17.91 10.25 -17.93
N PRO A 4 -18.11 11.26 -17.28
CA PRO A 4 -17.13 11.82 -16.43
C PRO A 4 -16.94 10.89 -15.33
N THR A 5 -16.60 9.91 -15.73
CA THR A 5 -16.13 9.18 -14.85
C THR A 5 -15.35 9.85 -13.92
N ARG A 6 -15.70 9.69 -12.85
CA ARG A 6 -14.80 9.50 -11.91
C ARG A 6 -13.44 9.86 -12.36
N LEU A 7 -13.17 11.09 -12.29
CA LEU A 7 -11.85 11.49 -12.31
C LEU A 7 -11.24 10.80 -11.14
N ALA A 8 -10.76 9.64 -11.38
CA ALA A 8 -9.96 9.00 -10.41
C ALA A 8 -8.80 9.93 -10.19
N SER A 9 -8.97 10.77 -9.23
CA SER A 9 -7.86 11.58 -8.83
C SER A 9 -6.80 10.64 -8.34
N ALA A 10 -5.65 10.66 -8.94
CA ALA A 10 -4.51 9.90 -8.47
C ALA A 10 -4.20 10.31 -7.03
N GLU A 11 -3.99 9.34 -6.17
CA GLU A 11 -3.52 9.64 -4.83
C GLU A 11 -2.06 10.01 -4.94
N ARG A 12 -1.74 11.19 -4.48
CA ARG A 12 -0.36 11.66 -4.47
C ARG A 12 0.22 11.53 -3.09
N ILE A 13 1.29 10.78 -2.98
CA ILE A 13 2.01 10.60 -1.73
C ILE A 13 3.40 11.20 -1.90
N HIS A 14 3.73 12.14 -1.06
CA HIS A 14 5.02 12.81 -1.11
C HIS A 14 5.68 12.71 0.27
N ALA A 15 6.87 12.17 0.32
CA ALA A 15 7.62 12.04 1.56
C ALA A 15 9.07 12.44 1.33
N ASP A 16 9.58 13.33 2.17
CA ASP A 16 10.94 13.80 2.10
C ASP A 16 11.49 13.82 3.53
N HIS A 17 12.48 12.99 3.81
CA HIS A 17 13.05 12.82 5.14
C HIS A 17 11.99 12.56 6.21
N ALA A 18 11.03 11.71 5.87
CA ALA A 18 9.88 11.44 6.72
C ALA A 18 9.44 9.98 6.65
N THR A 19 8.64 9.57 7.63
CA THR A 19 7.96 8.28 7.59
C THR A 19 6.46 8.56 7.41
N VAL A 20 5.88 7.98 6.38
CA VAL A 20 4.46 8.15 6.05
C VAL A 20 3.81 6.78 6.04
N LYS A 21 2.73 6.61 6.80
CA LYS A 21 2.00 5.34 6.85
C LYS A 21 0.52 5.62 6.63
N HIS A 22 -0.03 5.02 5.59
CA HIS A 22 -1.46 5.08 5.29
C HIS A 22 -2.03 3.67 5.45
N LEU A 23 -2.76 3.45 6.52
CA LEU A 23 -3.27 2.13 6.88
C LEU A 23 -4.79 2.11 6.93
N GLY A 24 -5.37 0.93 6.79
CA GLY A 24 -6.81 0.73 6.85
C GLY A 24 -7.53 1.20 5.58
N HIS A 25 -8.69 1.82 5.76
CA HIS A 25 -9.50 2.30 4.63
C HIS A 25 -9.17 3.75 4.30
N TRP A 26 -7.96 4.00 3.86
CA TRP A 26 -7.48 5.37 3.64
C TRP A 26 -7.73 5.90 2.22
N THR A 27 -8.02 5.03 1.28
CA THR A 27 -8.21 5.43 -0.11
C THR A 27 -9.09 4.44 -0.88
N GLU A 28 -9.73 4.93 -1.93
CA GLU A 28 -10.41 4.11 -2.91
C GLU A 28 -9.87 4.38 -4.31
N ALA A 29 -8.75 5.08 -4.40
CA ALA A 29 -8.14 5.44 -5.68
C ALA A 29 -7.63 4.22 -6.42
N THR A 30 -7.56 4.32 -7.75
CA THR A 30 -7.01 3.28 -8.60
C THR A 30 -5.69 3.69 -9.23
N GLU A 31 -5.28 4.92 -9.05
CA GLU A 31 -4.01 5.43 -9.51
C GLU A 31 -3.27 6.10 -8.37
N PHE A 32 -1.98 5.86 -8.30
CA PHE A 32 -1.13 6.40 -7.24
C PHE A 32 0.13 7.01 -7.84
N ASP A 33 0.56 8.10 -7.24
CA ASP A 33 1.79 8.78 -7.63
C ASP A 33 2.60 8.98 -6.36
N VAL A 34 3.70 8.25 -6.21
CA VAL A 34 4.49 8.23 -4.99
C VAL A 34 5.88 8.79 -5.25
N HIS A 35 6.20 9.87 -4.56
CA HIS A 35 7.53 10.47 -4.62
C HIS A 35 8.11 10.44 -3.22
N ALA A 36 9.18 9.71 -3.02
CA ALA A 36 9.82 9.59 -1.73
C ALA A 36 11.33 9.73 -1.83
N ARG A 37 11.91 10.53 -0.94
CA ARG A 37 13.36 10.74 -0.86
C ARG A 37 13.79 10.62 0.59
N HIS A 38 14.76 9.77 0.86
CA HIS A 38 15.25 9.55 2.23
C HIS A 38 14.09 9.32 3.20
N ALA A 39 13.15 8.47 2.80
CA ALA A 39 11.90 8.30 3.51
C ALA A 39 11.45 6.84 3.57
N ASN A 40 10.52 6.56 4.48
CA ASN A 40 9.87 5.28 4.55
C ASN A 40 8.38 5.50 4.36
N VAL A 41 7.79 4.80 3.41
CA VAL A 41 6.37 4.92 3.12
C VAL A 41 5.71 3.55 3.22
N VAL A 42 4.62 3.45 3.95
CA VAL A 42 3.83 2.23 4.06
C VAL A 42 2.43 2.53 3.54
N LEU A 43 2.01 1.81 2.52
CA LEU A 43 0.70 1.95 1.92
C LEU A 43 -0.07 0.65 2.04
N ASP A 44 -1.22 0.70 2.71
CA ASP A 44 -2.07 -0.45 2.92
C ASP A 44 -3.12 -0.52 1.81
N LEU A 45 -3.08 -1.54 1.01
CA LEU A 45 -4.01 -1.76 -0.09
C LEU A 45 -4.87 -3.00 0.15
N ARG A 46 -5.02 -3.42 1.40
CA ARG A 46 -5.82 -4.59 1.75
C ARG A 46 -7.30 -4.30 1.97
N SER A 47 -7.69 -3.02 1.92
CA SER A 47 -9.07 -2.64 2.17
C SER A 47 -10.01 -3.23 1.12
N PRO A 48 -11.15 -3.81 1.52
CA PRO A 48 -12.13 -4.28 0.54
C PRO A 48 -12.81 -3.13 -0.22
N HIS A 49 -12.60 -1.88 0.20
CA HIS A 49 -13.10 -0.73 -0.53
C HIS A 49 -12.28 -0.45 -1.79
N ILE A 50 -11.08 -1.02 -1.88
CA ILE A 50 -10.28 -0.93 -3.10
C ILE A 50 -10.80 -1.98 -4.07
N GLY A 51 -11.25 -1.53 -5.25
CA GLY A 51 -11.73 -2.47 -6.25
C GLY A 51 -10.58 -3.04 -7.04
N TRP A 52 -10.36 -4.34 -6.93
CA TRP A 52 -9.32 -5.03 -7.69
C TRP A 52 -9.84 -5.59 -9.01
N ASP A 53 -11.04 -5.17 -9.45
CA ASP A 53 -11.62 -5.60 -10.72
C ASP A 53 -10.81 -5.07 -11.90
N GLU A 54 -10.24 -3.89 -11.74
CA GLU A 54 -9.34 -3.31 -12.72
C GLU A 54 -7.96 -3.19 -12.11
N PRO A 55 -6.89 -3.29 -12.90
CA PRO A 55 -5.55 -3.13 -12.37
C PRO A 55 -5.34 -1.74 -11.77
N LEU A 56 -4.71 -1.69 -10.62
CA LEU A 56 -4.25 -0.43 -10.04
C LEU A 56 -2.90 -0.09 -10.65
N THR A 57 -2.64 1.18 -10.86
CA THR A 57 -1.35 1.66 -11.35
C THR A 57 -0.70 2.55 -10.30
N MET A 58 0.59 2.38 -10.12
CA MET A 58 1.36 3.16 -9.17
C MET A 58 2.63 3.65 -9.86
N ASP A 59 2.76 4.96 -9.97
CA ASP A 59 3.94 5.58 -10.54
C ASP A 59 4.86 5.98 -9.39
N LEU A 60 6.08 5.49 -9.41
CA LEU A 60 7.00 5.63 -8.30
C LEU A 60 8.23 6.42 -8.68
N GLU A 61 8.65 7.28 -7.78
CA GLU A 61 9.95 7.91 -7.85
C GLU A 61 10.56 7.80 -6.46
N LEU A 62 11.43 6.81 -6.28
CA LEU A 62 12.02 6.53 -4.99
C LEU A 62 13.52 6.76 -5.05
N VAL A 63 14.04 7.59 -4.15
CA VAL A 63 15.47 7.87 -4.02
C VAL A 63 15.86 7.65 -2.57
N ARG A 64 16.66 6.63 -2.33
CA ARG A 64 17.07 6.24 -0.96
C ARG A 64 15.87 6.11 -0.04
N ALA A 65 14.81 5.49 -0.56
CA ALA A 65 13.56 5.35 0.16
C ALA A 65 13.10 3.90 0.17
N THR A 66 12.30 3.53 1.16
CA THR A 66 11.67 2.24 1.23
C THR A 66 10.17 2.41 1.11
N LEU A 67 9.57 1.70 0.18
CA LEU A 67 8.12 1.64 0.04
C LEU A 67 7.67 0.24 0.42
N THR A 68 6.80 0.15 1.42
CA THR A 68 6.21 -1.11 1.84
C THR A 68 4.75 -1.11 1.42
N LEU A 69 4.36 -2.12 0.66
CA LEU A 69 2.99 -2.30 0.20
C LEU A 69 2.38 -3.49 0.91
N LEU A 70 1.23 -3.28 1.54
CA LEU A 70 0.46 -4.34 2.18
C LEU A 70 -0.65 -4.73 1.22
N LEU A 71 -0.60 -5.95 0.71
CA LEU A 71 -1.50 -6.41 -0.35
C LEU A 71 -2.33 -7.61 0.09
N PRO A 72 -3.51 -7.82 -0.53
CA PRO A 72 -4.24 -9.06 -0.38
C PRO A 72 -3.42 -10.24 -0.91
N ASP A 73 -3.66 -11.43 -0.38
CA ASP A 73 -2.87 -12.62 -0.72
C ASP A 73 -2.97 -12.99 -2.20
N GLU A 74 -4.10 -12.71 -2.82
CA GLU A 74 -4.33 -13.10 -4.20
C GLU A 74 -3.80 -12.10 -5.23
N VAL A 75 -3.33 -10.94 -4.80
CA VAL A 75 -2.90 -9.90 -5.72
C VAL A 75 -1.42 -10.05 -6.07
N SER A 76 -1.14 -10.20 -7.35
CA SER A 76 0.23 -10.23 -7.86
C SER A 76 0.64 -8.86 -8.38
N VAL A 77 1.94 -8.61 -8.40
CA VAL A 77 2.51 -7.31 -8.78
C VAL A 77 3.27 -7.45 -10.09
N ASP A 78 3.02 -6.52 -11.01
CA ASP A 78 3.78 -6.40 -12.24
C ASP A 78 4.76 -5.24 -12.09
N SER A 79 6.04 -5.54 -12.02
CA SER A 79 7.10 -4.54 -11.86
C SER A 79 7.96 -4.36 -13.11
N ARG A 80 7.50 -4.83 -14.26
CA ARG A 80 8.31 -4.78 -15.50
C ARG A 80 8.60 -3.35 -15.97
N ASP A 81 7.74 -2.41 -15.62
CA ASP A 81 7.89 -1.02 -16.04
C ASP A 81 8.69 -0.17 -15.04
N LEU A 82 9.30 -0.81 -14.05
CA LEU A 82 10.16 -0.12 -13.11
C LEU A 82 11.59 -0.11 -13.62
N ALA A 83 12.22 1.05 -13.58
CA ALA A 83 13.64 1.18 -13.84
C ALA A 83 14.39 1.22 -12.50
N PHE A 84 15.36 0.32 -12.35
CA PHE A 84 16.16 0.28 -11.15
C PHE A 84 17.54 0.84 -11.45
N ALA A 85 17.99 1.75 -10.59
CA ALA A 85 19.31 2.29 -10.65
C ALA A 85 20.05 1.96 -9.36
N ARG A 86 21.33 1.76 -9.45
CA ARG A 86 22.20 1.44 -8.30
C ARG A 86 21.69 0.19 -7.59
N ARG A 87 21.31 0.31 -6.32
CA ARG A 87 20.87 -0.84 -5.52
C ARG A 87 19.35 -0.95 -5.41
N GLY A 88 18.64 -0.40 -6.39
CA GLY A 88 17.18 -0.49 -6.38
C GLY A 88 16.71 -1.93 -6.54
N ARG A 89 15.66 -2.31 -5.79
CA ARG A 89 15.14 -3.68 -5.85
C ARG A 89 13.71 -3.78 -5.35
N VAL A 90 13.06 -4.88 -5.73
CA VAL A 90 11.75 -5.27 -5.21
C VAL A 90 11.92 -6.58 -4.44
N LYS A 91 11.36 -6.62 -3.23
CA LYS A 91 11.31 -7.85 -2.44
C LYS A 91 9.88 -8.31 -2.31
N ASP A 92 9.58 -9.44 -2.90
CA ASP A 92 8.28 -10.07 -2.80
C ASP A 92 8.50 -11.55 -2.46
N ALA A 93 8.53 -11.85 -1.15
CA ALA A 93 8.84 -13.18 -0.68
C ALA A 93 7.74 -14.21 -0.96
N GLN A 94 6.51 -13.75 -1.11
CA GLN A 94 5.38 -14.62 -1.37
C GLN A 94 4.56 -14.03 -2.51
N PRO A 95 4.96 -14.25 -3.77
CA PRO A 95 4.20 -13.73 -4.89
C PRO A 95 2.74 -14.20 -4.83
N GLY A 96 1.83 -13.32 -5.18
CA GLY A 96 0.42 -13.64 -5.18
C GLY A 96 0.07 -14.72 -6.19
N ALA A 97 -0.95 -15.50 -5.91
CA ALA A 97 -1.36 -16.60 -6.77
C ALA A 97 -2.25 -16.16 -7.94
N GLY A 98 -2.81 -14.98 -7.85
CA GLY A 98 -3.74 -14.47 -8.87
C GLY A 98 -3.07 -13.68 -9.98
N PRO A 99 -3.87 -13.08 -10.87
CA PRO A 99 -3.32 -12.28 -11.95
C PRO A 99 -2.68 -11.00 -11.40
N ALA A 100 -1.81 -10.40 -12.21
CA ALA A 100 -1.15 -9.16 -11.82
C ALA A 100 -2.16 -8.01 -11.88
N ARG A 101 -2.56 -7.53 -10.72
CA ARG A 101 -3.55 -6.46 -10.57
C ARG A 101 -2.95 -5.14 -10.11
N LEU A 102 -1.69 -5.14 -9.74
CA LEU A 102 -0.98 -3.93 -9.38
C LEU A 102 0.20 -3.74 -10.31
N ARG A 103 0.20 -2.63 -11.04
CA ARG A 103 1.29 -2.29 -11.94
C ARG A 103 2.14 -1.20 -11.33
N LEU A 104 3.42 -1.46 -11.22
CA LEU A 104 4.38 -0.49 -10.74
C LEU A 104 5.18 0.02 -11.93
N ALA A 105 5.34 1.34 -12.00
CA ALA A 105 6.13 2.00 -13.03
C ALA A 105 6.95 3.10 -12.39
N GLY A 106 7.93 3.62 -13.10
CA GLY A 106 8.75 4.71 -12.63
C GLY A 106 10.18 4.30 -12.36
N ALA A 107 10.82 4.90 -11.36
CA ALA A 107 12.23 4.71 -11.09
C ALA A 107 12.51 4.51 -9.60
N VAL A 108 13.42 3.58 -9.30
CA VAL A 108 13.89 3.31 -7.94
C VAL A 108 15.42 3.40 -7.95
N SER A 109 15.96 4.32 -7.18
CA SER A 109 17.40 4.51 -7.06
C SER A 109 17.83 4.38 -5.61
N ASP A 110 18.70 3.42 -5.31
CA ASP A 110 19.14 3.11 -3.95
C ASP A 110 17.95 2.89 -3.00
N GLY A 111 16.88 2.31 -3.52
CA GLY A 111 15.65 2.11 -2.76
C GLY A 111 15.14 0.69 -2.82
N GLU A 112 14.10 0.44 -2.06
CA GLU A 112 13.54 -0.89 -1.97
C GLU A 112 12.03 -0.82 -1.93
N ILE A 113 11.40 -1.72 -2.67
CA ILE A 113 9.96 -1.92 -2.57
C ILE A 113 9.75 -3.26 -1.88
N ARG A 114 9.07 -3.23 -0.74
CA ARG A 114 8.76 -4.44 0.03
C ARG A 114 7.30 -4.75 -0.11
N ILE A 115 6.99 -5.97 -0.50
CA ILE A 115 5.62 -6.41 -0.64
C ILE A 115 5.33 -7.41 0.48
N ARG A 116 4.29 -7.12 1.26
CA ARG A 116 3.89 -7.92 2.41
C ARG A 116 2.46 -8.39 2.22
N ARG A 117 2.21 -9.66 2.55
CA ARG A 117 0.88 -10.26 2.47
C ARG A 117 0.61 -11.07 3.73
N GLY A 118 -0.65 -11.39 3.97
CA GLY A 118 -1.05 -12.25 5.07
C GLY A 118 -0.57 -11.77 6.42
N GLY A 119 -0.01 -12.66 7.20
CA GLY A 119 0.50 -12.34 8.53
C GLY A 119 1.61 -11.31 8.56
N ASN A 120 2.46 -11.29 7.53
CA ASN A 120 3.53 -10.29 7.43
C ASN A 120 2.96 -8.88 7.25
N ALA A 121 1.89 -8.74 6.44
CA ALA A 121 1.21 -7.47 6.29
C ALA A 121 0.55 -7.05 7.60
N GLN A 122 -0.09 -7.99 8.29
CA GLN A 122 -0.74 -7.74 9.56
C GLN A 122 0.26 -7.26 10.62
N LEU A 123 1.40 -7.94 10.74
CA LEU A 123 2.45 -7.54 11.67
C LEU A 123 3.00 -6.14 11.36
N THR A 124 3.17 -5.84 10.08
CA THR A 124 3.65 -4.51 9.68
C THR A 124 2.66 -3.43 10.12
N ALA A 125 1.37 -3.65 9.93
CA ALA A 125 0.34 -2.71 10.34
C ALA A 125 0.27 -2.56 11.87
N MET A 126 0.50 -3.62 12.60
CA MET A 126 0.51 -3.59 14.06
C MET A 126 1.65 -2.74 14.63
N CYS A 127 2.71 -2.55 13.88
CA CYS A 127 3.84 -1.72 14.30
C CYS A 127 3.60 -0.24 13.94
N SER A 128 2.43 0.29 14.30
CA SER A 128 2.07 1.66 13.96
C SER A 128 1.28 2.33 15.08
N ARG A 129 1.35 3.65 15.12
CA ARG A 129 0.53 4.43 16.07
C ARG A 129 -0.95 4.28 15.73
N ALA A 130 -1.28 4.21 14.42
CA ALA A 130 -2.65 4.03 13.99
C ALA A 130 -3.27 2.74 14.56
N TYR A 131 -2.49 1.67 14.63
CA TYR A 131 -2.97 0.44 15.23
C TYR A 131 -3.18 0.59 16.75
N LEU A 132 -2.26 1.25 17.45
CA LEU A 132 -2.39 1.47 18.88
C LEU A 132 -3.64 2.30 19.21
N ASP A 133 -3.88 3.35 18.44
CA ASP A 133 -5.07 4.18 18.62
C ASP A 133 -6.34 3.40 18.35
N ASP A 134 -6.32 2.57 17.31
CA ASP A 134 -7.46 1.73 16.96
C ASP A 134 -7.71 0.65 18.01
N LEU A 135 -6.66 0.09 18.57
CA LEU A 135 -6.77 -0.90 19.64
C LEU A 135 -7.40 -0.30 20.90
N ARG A 136 -6.99 0.92 21.26
CA ARG A 136 -7.59 1.64 22.39
C ARG A 136 -9.07 1.93 22.15
N ARG A 137 -9.41 2.34 20.95
CA ARG A 137 -10.80 2.58 20.55
C ARG A 137 -11.61 1.30 20.64
N ALA A 138 -11.09 0.20 20.09
CA ALA A 138 -11.77 -1.10 20.13
C ALA A 138 -12.01 -1.57 21.55
N HIS A 139 -11.04 -1.35 22.44
CA HIS A 139 -11.17 -1.72 23.85
C HIS A 139 -12.30 -0.93 24.53
N ARG A 140 -12.42 0.35 24.23
CA ARG A 140 -13.49 1.19 24.79
C ARG A 140 -14.86 0.84 24.24
N GLU A 141 -14.93 0.48 22.96
CA GLU A 141 -16.20 0.21 22.28
C GLU A 141 -16.60 -1.26 22.26
N GLY A 142 -15.73 -2.14 22.77
CA GLY A 142 -16.02 -3.57 22.81
C GLY A 142 -15.91 -4.27 21.47
N GLY A 143 -15.22 -3.66 20.49
CA GLY A 143 -15.03 -4.25 19.16
C GLY A 143 -13.62 -4.78 18.96
N LEU A 144 -13.28 -5.06 17.72
CA LEU A 144 -11.95 -5.49 17.32
C LEU A 144 -11.25 -4.37 16.55
N PRO A 145 -9.91 -4.29 16.63
CA PRO A 145 -9.18 -3.35 15.81
C PRO A 145 -9.26 -3.77 14.34
N THR A 146 -9.17 -2.82 13.43
CA THR A 146 -9.25 -3.08 11.99
C THR A 146 -8.02 -2.59 11.23
N VAL A 147 -7.12 -1.85 11.87
CA VAL A 147 -5.93 -1.34 11.19
C VAL A 147 -4.98 -2.48 10.81
N ASP A 148 -4.87 -3.49 11.65
CA ASP A 148 -4.04 -4.66 11.36
C ASP A 148 -4.66 -5.55 10.29
N ASP A 149 -5.99 -5.55 10.20
CA ASP A 149 -6.72 -6.32 9.21
C ASP A 149 -7.96 -5.55 8.75
N PRO A 150 -7.84 -4.74 7.69
CA PRO A 150 -8.96 -3.94 7.21
C PRO A 150 -10.10 -4.74 6.59
N THR A 151 -9.94 -6.06 6.45
CA THR A 151 -11.02 -6.92 5.99
C THR A 151 -12.02 -7.25 7.10
N ARG A 152 -11.66 -6.99 8.36
CA ARG A 152 -12.59 -7.21 9.46
C ARG A 152 -13.70 -6.20 9.44
N GLU A 153 -14.91 -6.69 9.64
CA GLU A 153 -16.02 -5.79 9.84
C GLU A 153 -15.95 -5.25 11.27
N ARG A 154 -16.30 -3.98 11.41
CA ARG A 154 -16.43 -3.44 12.74
C ARG A 154 -17.73 -3.98 13.30
N THR A 155 -17.62 -5.02 14.08
CA THR A 155 -18.76 -5.51 14.83
C THR A 155 -18.91 -4.65 16.07
N ARG A 156 -20.11 -4.27 16.29
CA ARG A 156 -20.44 -3.59 17.53
C ARG A 156 -20.38 -4.57 18.68
#